data_3a9eb4624d8a314a52319e98040aa034
#
_entry.id   3a9eb4624d8a314a52319e98040aa034
#
_cell.length_a   1.000
_cell.length_b   1.000
_cell.length_c   1.000
_cell.angle_alpha   90.00
_cell.angle_beta   90.00
_cell.angle_gamma   90.00
#
_symmetry.space_group_name_H-M   'P 1'
#
loop_
_entity.id
_entity.type
_entity.pdbx_description
1 polymer ?
#
loop_
_entity_poly.entity_id
_entity_poly.type
_entity_poly.pdbx_seq_one_letter_code
_entity_poly.pdbx_strand_id
1 'polypeptide(L)'
;MIRIITDSVASIPKALAEELNIKVVSLYVNRDGVEYRDADMDHDEFYRDIYDMVNNIPISSQPSQLEMEEAFEEAAEAGDSALGVFLSSRMSGTYDAAVRAARIVASRYPDFEYRLVDGMSNSFDEAWPIMEAVAARDVGEDLDSCEKAALRAIPRTRFLFSPETLTFLHKGGRIGGAAALLGNMIQLAPILTVRDGEATTFAKVRSRKKALDKMATSFKADIDAYGLRGVVVHYIGDKEPAIKWAKDVISPMVGRTVGVVPVSPVIGLHVGPAVGIAYECEKPIPGKITHGVDESIALRLAAALSERIESRLPDLPDLTKLKSRILHDLER
;
A
#
# COMPACT_ATOMS: atom_id res chain seq x y z
N MET A 1 4.18 0.93 24.75
CA MET A 1 4.23 1.78 23.52
C MET A 1 3.47 1.08 22.40
N ILE A 2 3.26 1.74 21.22
CA ILE A 2 2.67 1.08 20.04
C ILE A 2 3.78 0.79 19.05
N ARG A 3 3.99 -0.50 18.71
CA ARG A 3 4.91 -0.93 17.66
C ARG A 3 4.20 -0.92 16.32
N ILE A 4 4.76 -0.21 15.34
CA ILE A 4 4.27 -0.25 13.97
C ILE A 4 5.05 -1.33 13.22
N ILE A 5 4.34 -2.28 12.64
CA ILE A 5 4.92 -3.43 11.91
C ILE A 5 4.39 -3.39 10.47
N THR A 6 5.28 -3.58 9.51
CA THR A 6 4.93 -3.65 8.09
C THR A 6 5.82 -4.66 7.37
N ASP A 7 5.63 -4.82 6.08
CA ASP A 7 6.49 -5.64 5.24
C ASP A 7 7.39 -4.80 4.32
N SER A 8 8.35 -5.47 3.68
CA SER A 8 9.37 -4.79 2.87
C SER A 8 8.84 -4.18 1.57
N VAL A 9 7.68 -4.66 1.07
CA VAL A 9 7.14 -4.13 -0.18
C VAL A 9 6.47 -2.77 -0.05
N ALA A 10 6.28 -2.25 1.17
CA ALA A 10 5.93 -0.84 1.39
C ALA A 10 6.98 0.13 0.81
N SER A 11 8.17 -0.39 0.48
CA SER A 11 9.27 0.36 -0.14
C SER A 11 9.71 1.59 0.66
N ILE A 12 9.56 1.52 1.99
CA ILE A 12 10.03 2.56 2.91
C ILE A 12 11.57 2.47 2.97
N PRO A 13 12.32 3.55 2.68
CA PRO A 13 13.76 3.53 2.81
C PRO A 13 14.19 3.10 4.21
N LYS A 14 15.19 2.20 4.31
CA LYS A 14 15.67 1.61 5.57
C LYS A 14 15.96 2.67 6.64
N ALA A 15 16.69 3.73 6.28
CA ALA A 15 17.00 4.81 7.21
C ALA A 15 15.74 5.52 7.75
N LEU A 16 14.69 5.67 6.92
CA LEU A 16 13.42 6.26 7.34
C LEU A 16 12.64 5.30 8.25
N ALA A 17 12.63 4.00 7.94
CA ALA A 17 11.97 3.01 8.79
C ALA A 17 12.64 2.94 10.18
N GLU A 18 13.97 3.00 10.24
CA GLU A 18 14.75 3.05 11.48
C GLU A 18 14.46 4.34 12.29
N GLU A 19 14.49 5.51 11.62
CA GLU A 19 14.18 6.81 12.24
C GLU A 19 12.77 6.83 12.85
N LEU A 20 11.79 6.27 12.14
CA LEU A 20 10.39 6.23 12.56
C LEU A 20 10.07 5.04 13.46
N ASN A 21 11.07 4.22 13.82
CA ASN A 21 10.87 3.02 14.65
C ASN A 21 9.75 2.10 14.10
N ILE A 22 9.84 1.79 12.81
CA ILE A 22 8.95 0.87 12.10
C ILE A 22 9.66 -0.49 11.99
N LYS A 23 9.03 -1.56 12.47
CA LYS A 23 9.51 -2.93 12.26
C LYS A 23 9.11 -3.40 10.87
N VAL A 24 10.11 -3.68 10.04
CA VAL A 24 9.90 -4.20 8.68
C VAL A 24 10.17 -5.70 8.67
N VAL A 25 9.17 -6.50 8.31
CA VAL A 25 9.29 -7.95 8.07
C VAL A 25 9.60 -8.17 6.59
N SER A 26 10.67 -8.89 6.27
CA SER A 26 11.12 -9.02 4.90
C SER A 26 10.38 -10.10 4.13
N LEU A 27 9.92 -9.76 2.91
CA LEU A 27 9.67 -10.76 1.87
C LEU A 27 11.01 -11.23 1.29
N TYR A 28 10.95 -12.19 0.35
CA TYR A 28 12.13 -12.82 -0.21
C TYR A 28 12.07 -12.90 -1.73
N VAL A 29 13.25 -12.81 -2.34
CA VAL A 29 13.49 -13.09 -3.75
C VAL A 29 14.34 -14.37 -3.86
N ASN A 30 13.86 -15.38 -4.56
CA ASN A 30 14.64 -16.54 -4.93
C ASN A 30 15.10 -16.42 -6.37
N ARG A 31 16.42 -16.31 -6.56
CA ARG A 31 17.08 -16.24 -7.87
C ARG A 31 18.10 -17.35 -7.97
N ASP A 32 17.95 -18.22 -8.95
CA ASP A 32 18.87 -19.33 -9.24
C ASP A 32 19.12 -20.25 -8.03
N GLY A 33 18.08 -20.45 -7.19
CA GLY A 33 18.14 -21.30 -6.01
C GLY A 33 18.75 -20.63 -4.77
N VAL A 34 19.11 -19.34 -4.87
CA VAL A 34 19.57 -18.54 -3.73
C VAL A 34 18.44 -17.61 -3.28
N GLU A 35 18.18 -17.60 -1.98
CA GLU A 35 17.17 -16.75 -1.37
C GLU A 35 17.79 -15.48 -0.79
N TYR A 36 17.22 -14.35 -1.14
CA TYR A 36 17.64 -13.02 -0.69
C TYR A 36 16.50 -12.34 0.05
N ARG A 37 16.82 -11.70 1.18
CA ARG A 37 15.87 -10.87 1.92
C ARG A 37 15.65 -9.54 1.17
N ASP A 38 14.43 -9.27 0.77
CA ASP A 38 14.05 -8.06 0.03
C ASP A 38 14.47 -6.76 0.75
N ALA A 39 14.28 -6.71 2.08
CA ALA A 39 14.63 -5.55 2.91
C ALA A 39 16.15 -5.24 2.96
N ASP A 40 16.99 -6.20 2.61
CA ASP A 40 18.47 -6.06 2.69
C ASP A 40 19.11 -5.95 1.30
N MET A 41 18.32 -6.03 0.21
CA MET A 41 18.83 -5.94 -1.14
C MET A 41 19.18 -4.51 -1.55
N ASP A 42 20.29 -4.35 -2.29
CA ASP A 42 20.56 -3.12 -3.04
C ASP A 42 19.65 -3.10 -4.28
N HIS A 43 18.66 -2.21 -4.27
CA HIS A 43 17.66 -2.11 -5.34
C HIS A 43 18.30 -1.71 -6.67
N ASP A 44 19.24 -0.78 -6.69
CA ASP A 44 19.92 -0.33 -7.91
C ASP A 44 20.79 -1.46 -8.50
N GLU A 45 21.42 -2.28 -7.64
CA GLU A 45 22.16 -3.46 -8.07
C GLU A 45 21.24 -4.52 -8.65
N PHE A 46 20.16 -4.84 -7.98
CA PHE A 46 19.18 -5.82 -8.47
C PHE A 46 18.57 -5.40 -9.81
N TYR A 47 18.27 -4.12 -9.98
CA TYR A 47 17.62 -3.60 -11.17
C TYR A 47 18.53 -3.46 -12.39
N ARG A 48 19.85 -3.59 -12.26
CA ARG A 48 20.75 -3.65 -13.43
C ARG A 48 20.40 -4.76 -14.41
N ASP A 49 19.95 -5.89 -13.88
CA ASP A 49 19.63 -7.09 -14.67
C ASP A 49 18.14 -7.23 -15.01
N ILE A 50 17.27 -6.33 -14.54
CA ILE A 50 15.81 -6.51 -14.65
C ILE A 50 15.31 -6.69 -16.09
N TYR A 51 15.98 -6.07 -17.04
CA TYR A 51 15.62 -6.18 -18.47
C TYR A 51 15.87 -7.59 -19.02
N ASP A 52 16.91 -8.28 -18.53
CA ASP A 52 17.27 -9.63 -18.93
C ASP A 52 16.42 -10.69 -18.22
N MET A 53 15.87 -10.36 -17.05
CA MET A 53 15.02 -11.26 -16.24
C MET A 53 13.72 -11.65 -16.93
N VAL A 54 13.28 -10.95 -17.98
CA VAL A 54 12.02 -11.26 -18.68
C VAL A 54 11.92 -12.73 -19.14
N ASN A 55 13.04 -13.39 -19.39
CA ASN A 55 13.11 -14.78 -19.83
C ASN A 55 13.17 -15.77 -18.65
N ASN A 56 13.73 -15.36 -17.51
CA ASN A 56 13.86 -16.16 -16.30
C ASN A 56 13.59 -15.26 -15.08
N ILE A 57 12.31 -14.97 -14.82
CA ILE A 57 11.90 -14.08 -13.72
C ILE A 57 12.12 -14.82 -12.41
N PRO A 58 12.85 -14.23 -11.44
CA PRO A 58 12.97 -14.79 -10.09
C PRO A 58 11.61 -14.96 -9.41
N ILE A 59 11.55 -15.81 -8.40
CA ILE A 59 10.33 -16.10 -7.63
C ILE A 59 10.37 -15.31 -6.34
N SER A 60 9.22 -14.78 -5.90
CA SER A 60 9.08 -14.18 -4.57
C SER A 60 8.41 -15.14 -3.60
N SER A 61 8.75 -15.01 -2.32
CA SER A 61 8.03 -15.65 -1.22
C SER A 61 7.68 -14.61 -0.13
N GLN A 62 6.58 -14.89 0.57
CA GLN A 62 6.20 -14.13 1.76
C GLN A 62 7.15 -14.44 2.92
N PRO A 63 7.17 -13.62 4.00
CA PRO A 63 7.91 -13.94 5.22
C PRO A 63 7.54 -15.32 5.76
N SER A 64 8.49 -16.00 6.41
CA SER A 64 8.18 -17.24 7.12
C SER A 64 7.21 -16.97 8.27
N GLN A 65 6.45 -17.99 8.67
CA GLN A 65 5.55 -17.89 9.83
C GLN A 65 6.32 -17.49 11.10
N LEU A 66 7.52 -18.05 11.28
CA LEU A 66 8.37 -17.77 12.44
C LEU A 66 8.78 -16.29 12.48
N GLU A 67 9.30 -15.74 11.38
CA GLU A 67 9.72 -14.32 11.35
C GLU A 67 8.55 -13.36 11.59
N MET A 68 7.36 -13.73 11.10
CA MET A 68 6.16 -12.93 11.34
C MET A 68 5.75 -13.02 12.83
N GLU A 69 5.84 -14.20 13.46
CA GLU A 69 5.59 -14.36 14.89
C GLU A 69 6.61 -13.58 15.73
N GLU A 70 7.90 -13.69 15.42
CA GLU A 70 8.98 -12.96 16.12
C GLU A 70 8.73 -11.46 16.13
N ALA A 71 8.24 -10.89 15.00
CA ALA A 71 7.95 -9.47 14.92
C ALA A 71 6.85 -9.01 15.89
N PHE A 72 5.81 -9.83 16.11
CA PHE A 72 4.76 -9.55 17.09
C PHE A 72 5.19 -9.90 18.52
N GLU A 73 5.98 -10.97 18.68
CA GLU A 73 6.45 -11.44 19.97
C GLU A 73 7.39 -10.45 20.63
N GLU A 74 8.28 -9.81 19.87
CA GLU A 74 9.13 -8.69 20.34
C GLU A 74 8.29 -7.56 20.97
N ALA A 75 7.11 -7.25 20.42
CA ALA A 75 6.21 -6.26 20.98
C ALA A 75 5.54 -6.76 22.27
N ALA A 76 5.03 -8.00 22.25
CA ALA A 76 4.36 -8.61 23.38
C ALA A 76 5.28 -8.78 24.60
N GLU A 77 6.54 -9.23 24.39
CA GLU A 77 7.56 -9.36 25.43
C GLU A 77 7.94 -8.04 26.06
N ALA A 78 7.95 -6.97 25.27
CA ALA A 78 8.20 -5.61 25.76
C ALA A 78 7.00 -5.00 26.51
N GLY A 79 5.84 -5.68 26.57
CA GLY A 79 4.60 -5.12 27.11
C GLY A 79 4.03 -3.98 26.23
N ASP A 80 4.41 -3.94 24.96
CA ASP A 80 3.92 -3.00 23.97
C ASP A 80 2.70 -3.58 23.23
N SER A 81 1.84 -2.73 22.67
CA SER A 81 0.83 -3.13 21.69
C SER A 81 1.40 -3.03 20.27
N ALA A 82 0.76 -3.68 19.30
CA ALA A 82 1.21 -3.67 17.92
C ALA A 82 0.12 -3.25 16.92
N LEU A 83 0.49 -2.41 15.94
CA LEU A 83 -0.31 -2.17 14.74
C LEU A 83 0.46 -2.67 13.52
N GLY A 84 -0.06 -3.73 12.88
CA GLY A 84 0.46 -4.23 11.63
C GLY A 84 -0.29 -3.63 10.44
N VAL A 85 0.43 -3.07 9.45
CA VAL A 85 -0.11 -2.65 8.16
C VAL A 85 0.68 -3.35 7.08
N PHE A 86 0.03 -4.15 6.25
CA PHE A 86 0.69 -5.02 5.28
C PHE A 86 0.14 -4.84 3.88
N LEU A 87 0.93 -5.26 2.86
CA LEU A 87 0.48 -5.22 1.48
C LEU A 87 -0.86 -5.94 1.29
N SER A 88 -1.51 -5.61 0.17
CA SER A 88 -2.83 -6.16 -0.18
C SER A 88 -2.90 -7.68 -0.05
N SER A 89 -3.87 -8.16 0.72
CA SER A 89 -4.22 -9.59 0.85
C SER A 89 -4.60 -10.24 -0.49
N ARG A 90 -4.98 -9.45 -1.49
CA ARG A 90 -5.31 -9.93 -2.84
C ARG A 90 -4.07 -10.12 -3.73
N MET A 91 -2.91 -9.59 -3.32
CA MET A 91 -1.64 -9.74 -4.04
C MET A 91 -0.72 -10.79 -3.41
N SER A 92 -0.81 -10.97 -2.09
CA SER A 92 0.07 -11.86 -1.32
C SER A 92 -0.63 -12.43 -0.09
N GLY A 93 -0.18 -13.60 0.36
CA GLY A 93 -0.59 -14.20 1.64
C GLY A 93 0.08 -13.57 2.87
N THR A 94 0.84 -12.47 2.73
CA THR A 94 1.57 -11.83 3.84
C THR A 94 0.62 -11.31 4.92
N TYR A 95 -0.47 -10.64 4.55
CA TYR A 95 -1.48 -10.19 5.50
C TYR A 95 -2.11 -11.35 6.28
N ASP A 96 -2.46 -12.45 5.60
CA ASP A 96 -3.01 -13.64 6.25
C ASP A 96 -1.97 -14.33 7.18
N ALA A 97 -0.69 -14.28 6.81
CA ALA A 97 0.39 -14.76 7.69
C ALA A 97 0.50 -13.90 8.96
N ALA A 98 0.39 -12.57 8.82
CA ALA A 98 0.36 -11.65 9.96
C ALA A 98 -0.85 -11.91 10.88
N VAL A 99 -2.04 -12.15 10.31
CA VAL A 99 -3.24 -12.52 11.09
C VAL A 99 -3.02 -13.79 11.89
N ARG A 100 -2.41 -14.82 11.29
CA ARG A 100 -2.11 -16.07 12.02
C ARG A 100 -1.06 -15.85 13.11
N ALA A 101 0.03 -15.13 12.80
CA ALA A 101 1.11 -14.87 13.73
C ALA A 101 0.63 -14.08 14.97
N ALA A 102 -0.07 -12.98 14.74
CA ALA A 102 -0.60 -12.15 15.84
C ALA A 102 -1.55 -12.93 16.76
N ARG A 103 -2.39 -13.81 16.21
CA ARG A 103 -3.27 -14.70 17.00
C ARG A 103 -2.49 -15.69 17.84
N ILE A 104 -1.43 -16.28 17.28
CA ILE A 104 -0.56 -17.24 18.00
C ILE A 104 0.14 -16.51 19.14
N VAL A 105 0.72 -15.33 18.88
CA VAL A 105 1.37 -14.52 19.91
C VAL A 105 0.38 -14.13 21.01
N ALA A 106 -0.80 -13.61 20.66
CA ALA A 106 -1.84 -13.24 21.64
C ALA A 106 -2.32 -14.43 22.49
N SER A 107 -2.27 -15.67 21.96
CA SER A 107 -2.57 -16.87 22.77
C SER A 107 -1.51 -17.19 23.81
N ARG A 108 -0.25 -16.77 23.60
CA ARG A 108 0.87 -16.92 24.53
C ARG A 108 0.99 -15.73 25.51
N TYR A 109 0.57 -14.56 25.07
CA TYR A 109 0.63 -13.30 25.82
C TYR A 109 -0.78 -12.68 25.94
N PRO A 110 -1.58 -13.07 26.96
CA PRO A 110 -3.01 -12.68 27.06
C PRO A 110 -3.27 -11.18 27.13
N ASP A 111 -2.32 -10.39 27.61
CA ASP A 111 -2.42 -8.93 27.73
C ASP A 111 -1.92 -8.21 26.46
N PHE A 112 -1.49 -8.93 25.42
CA PHE A 112 -1.01 -8.36 24.18
C PHE A 112 -2.15 -7.87 23.32
N GLU A 113 -2.20 -6.56 23.12
CA GLU A 113 -3.17 -5.91 22.21
C GLU A 113 -2.56 -5.67 20.84
N TYR A 114 -3.30 -6.00 19.79
CA TYR A 114 -2.88 -5.73 18.42
C TYR A 114 -4.02 -5.33 17.51
N ARG A 115 -3.68 -4.64 16.42
CA ARG A 115 -4.56 -4.33 15.29
C ARG A 115 -3.86 -4.66 13.99
N LEU A 116 -4.62 -5.04 12.97
CA LEU A 116 -4.09 -5.39 11.65
C LEU A 116 -4.90 -4.70 10.57
N VAL A 117 -4.21 -4.05 9.65
CA VAL A 117 -4.78 -3.34 8.51
C VAL A 117 -4.26 -3.98 7.23
N ASP A 118 -5.20 -4.40 6.36
CA ASP A 118 -4.89 -4.70 4.97
C ASP A 118 -4.69 -3.36 4.24
N GLY A 119 -3.46 -3.09 3.79
CA GLY A 119 -3.11 -1.84 3.10
C GLY A 119 -3.76 -1.69 1.73
N MET A 120 -4.36 -2.76 1.20
CA MET A 120 -5.08 -2.79 -0.08
C MET A 120 -4.23 -2.28 -1.26
N SER A 121 -2.92 -2.24 -1.11
CA SER A 121 -1.96 -1.76 -2.10
C SER A 121 -0.56 -2.31 -1.83
N ASN A 122 0.46 -1.67 -2.40
CA ASN A 122 1.87 -1.93 -2.21
C ASN A 122 2.69 -0.64 -2.41
N SER A 123 4.01 -0.70 -2.25
CA SER A 123 4.92 0.43 -2.43
C SER A 123 4.52 1.62 -1.54
N PHE A 124 4.83 2.86 -1.93
CA PHE A 124 4.46 4.02 -1.10
C PHE A 124 2.94 4.26 -0.99
N ASP A 125 2.13 3.63 -1.82
CA ASP A 125 0.66 3.64 -1.66
C ASP A 125 0.23 2.89 -0.39
N GLU A 126 1.01 1.86 0.02
CA GLU A 126 0.91 1.18 1.31
C GLU A 126 1.64 1.95 2.41
N ALA A 127 2.76 2.62 2.10
CA ALA A 127 3.53 3.37 3.08
C ALA A 127 2.76 4.57 3.68
N TRP A 128 1.89 5.25 2.91
CA TRP A 128 1.14 6.39 3.43
C TRP A 128 0.24 6.05 4.63
N PRO A 129 -0.57 4.98 4.61
CA PRO A 129 -1.29 4.50 5.80
C PRO A 129 -0.39 4.24 7.00
N ILE A 130 0.81 3.69 6.77
CA ILE A 130 1.81 3.45 7.82
C ILE A 130 2.28 4.77 8.42
N MET A 131 2.60 5.77 7.58
CA MET A 131 3.05 7.09 8.03
C MET A 131 1.97 7.83 8.84
N GLU A 132 0.68 7.70 8.48
CA GLU A 132 -0.42 8.28 9.26
C GLU A 132 -0.59 7.59 10.62
N ALA A 133 -0.37 6.26 10.68
CA ALA A 133 -0.36 5.53 11.96
C ALA A 133 0.83 5.95 12.84
N VAL A 134 2.03 6.12 12.26
CA VAL A 134 3.22 6.63 12.94
C VAL A 134 2.95 8.03 13.49
N ALA A 135 2.39 8.93 12.68
CA ALA A 135 2.08 10.29 13.13
C ALA A 135 1.09 10.30 14.31
N ALA A 136 0.07 9.44 14.28
CA ALA A 136 -0.87 9.30 15.40
C ALA A 136 -0.18 8.76 16.66
N ARG A 137 0.65 7.73 16.54
CA ARG A 137 1.46 7.17 17.63
C ARG A 137 2.34 8.24 18.27
N ASP A 138 3.03 9.02 17.46
CA ASP A 138 4.06 9.98 17.93
C ASP A 138 3.44 11.18 18.65
N VAL A 139 2.16 11.47 18.43
CA VAL A 139 1.42 12.46 19.23
C VAL A 139 0.72 11.84 20.47
N GLY A 140 0.94 10.55 20.73
CA GLY A 140 0.45 9.86 21.93
C GLY A 140 -0.97 9.31 21.83
N GLU A 141 -1.52 9.14 20.63
CA GLU A 141 -2.81 8.51 20.41
C GLU A 141 -2.77 7.01 20.77
N ASP A 142 -3.95 6.45 21.08
CA ASP A 142 -4.11 5.03 21.41
C ASP A 142 -4.08 4.13 20.15
N LEU A 143 -4.04 2.81 20.37
CA LEU A 143 -3.95 1.81 19.31
C LEU A 143 -5.12 1.89 18.31
N ASP A 144 -6.34 2.13 18.80
CA ASP A 144 -7.54 2.26 17.97
C ASP A 144 -7.48 3.53 17.11
N SER A 145 -6.93 4.61 17.65
CA SER A 145 -6.74 5.87 16.93
C SER A 145 -5.67 5.73 15.84
N CYS A 146 -4.58 5.00 16.09
CA CYS A 146 -3.55 4.67 15.11
C CYS A 146 -4.12 3.81 13.98
N GLU A 147 -4.91 2.75 14.29
CA GLU A 147 -5.61 1.95 13.29
C GLU A 147 -6.52 2.82 12.41
N LYS A 148 -7.34 3.67 13.02
CA LYS A 148 -8.23 4.58 12.30
C LYS A 148 -7.47 5.58 11.42
N ALA A 149 -6.29 6.04 11.84
CA ALA A 149 -5.44 6.91 11.03
C ALA A 149 -4.99 6.18 9.75
N ALA A 150 -4.48 4.95 9.88
CA ALA A 150 -4.11 4.11 8.73
C ALA A 150 -5.32 3.87 7.79
N LEU A 151 -6.45 3.44 8.33
CA LEU A 151 -7.66 3.16 7.55
C LEU A 151 -8.18 4.40 6.81
N ARG A 152 -8.12 5.59 7.42
CA ARG A 152 -8.52 6.86 6.77
C ARG A 152 -7.55 7.28 5.67
N ALA A 153 -6.29 6.85 5.71
CA ALA A 153 -5.32 7.17 4.67
C ALA A 153 -5.58 6.38 3.38
N ILE A 154 -5.97 5.11 3.46
CA ILE A 154 -6.15 4.22 2.30
C ILE A 154 -6.99 4.87 1.17
N PRO A 155 -8.18 5.42 1.39
CA PRO A 155 -8.96 6.05 0.31
C PRO A 155 -8.37 7.38 -0.19
N ARG A 156 -7.39 7.97 0.51
CA ARG A 156 -6.75 9.25 0.14
C ARG A 156 -5.52 9.07 -0.73
N THR A 157 -5.03 7.85 -0.91
CA THR A 157 -3.81 7.57 -1.65
C THR A 157 -4.09 7.14 -3.08
N ARG A 158 -3.13 7.30 -3.99
CA ARG A 158 -3.16 6.74 -5.34
C ARG A 158 -1.76 6.41 -5.82
N PHE A 159 -1.65 5.23 -6.43
CA PHE A 159 -0.47 4.78 -7.13
C PHE A 159 -0.77 4.64 -8.63
N LEU A 160 -0.05 5.40 -9.46
CA LEU A 160 -0.09 5.28 -10.91
C LEU A 160 1.28 4.83 -11.41
N PHE A 161 1.33 3.83 -12.27
CA PHE A 161 2.58 3.34 -12.84
C PHE A 161 2.41 2.87 -14.27
N SER A 162 3.45 3.01 -15.07
CA SER A 162 3.47 2.57 -16.46
C SER A 162 4.60 1.57 -16.65
N PRO A 163 4.30 0.25 -16.68
CA PRO A 163 5.28 -0.77 -16.99
C PRO A 163 5.63 -0.76 -18.48
N GLU A 164 6.88 -1.11 -18.82
CA GLU A 164 7.31 -1.23 -20.21
C GLU A 164 6.73 -2.45 -20.90
N THR A 165 6.41 -3.48 -20.13
CA THR A 165 5.75 -4.71 -20.58
C THR A 165 4.81 -5.26 -19.52
N LEU A 166 3.76 -5.97 -19.91
CA LEU A 166 2.89 -6.70 -18.97
C LEU A 166 3.37 -8.14 -18.73
N THR A 167 4.50 -8.55 -19.31
CA THR A 167 5.00 -9.92 -19.21
C THR A 167 5.28 -10.34 -17.78
N PHE A 168 5.88 -9.46 -16.98
CA PHE A 168 6.17 -9.71 -15.57
C PHE A 168 4.89 -9.90 -14.76
N LEU A 169 3.92 -8.98 -14.89
CA LEU A 169 2.61 -9.06 -14.22
C LEU A 169 1.84 -10.33 -14.62
N HIS A 170 1.92 -10.71 -15.89
CA HIS A 170 1.25 -11.91 -16.39
C HIS A 170 1.90 -13.19 -15.90
N LYS A 171 3.22 -13.34 -16.06
CA LYS A 171 3.97 -14.52 -15.61
C LYS A 171 3.95 -14.64 -14.08
N GLY A 172 3.98 -13.51 -13.36
CA GLY A 172 3.89 -13.47 -11.91
C GLY A 172 2.49 -13.68 -11.35
N GLY A 173 1.45 -13.72 -12.19
CA GLY A 173 0.05 -13.93 -11.77
C GLY A 173 -0.59 -12.76 -11.02
N ARG A 174 0.03 -11.57 -10.97
CA ARG A 174 -0.47 -10.36 -10.29
C ARG A 174 -1.00 -9.31 -11.27
N ILE A 175 -1.35 -9.72 -12.47
CA ILE A 175 -1.87 -8.84 -13.52
C ILE A 175 -3.28 -8.30 -13.22
N GLY A 176 -4.07 -8.99 -12.38
CA GLY A 176 -5.39 -8.53 -11.94
C GLY A 176 -6.30 -8.09 -13.09
N GLY A 177 -7.03 -7.01 -12.91
CA GLY A 177 -7.91 -6.40 -13.92
C GLY A 177 -7.18 -5.86 -15.17
N ALA A 178 -5.84 -5.77 -15.16
CA ALA A 178 -5.06 -5.40 -16.34
C ALA A 178 -4.91 -6.56 -17.35
N ALA A 179 -5.35 -7.79 -17.05
CA ALA A 179 -5.31 -8.95 -17.96
C ALA A 179 -6.00 -8.69 -19.30
N ALA A 180 -7.04 -7.85 -19.32
CA ALA A 180 -7.73 -7.44 -20.55
C ALA A 180 -6.84 -6.70 -21.58
N LEU A 181 -5.61 -6.33 -21.19
CA LEU A 181 -4.64 -5.66 -22.07
C LEU A 181 -3.73 -6.63 -22.82
N LEU A 182 -3.64 -7.91 -22.42
CA LEU A 182 -2.65 -8.87 -22.95
C LEU A 182 -2.76 -9.10 -24.45
N GLY A 183 -3.97 -9.03 -25.02
CA GLY A 183 -4.21 -9.24 -26.46
C GLY A 183 -3.88 -8.05 -27.36
N ASN A 184 -3.65 -6.86 -26.83
CA ASN A 184 -3.61 -5.58 -27.58
C ASN A 184 -2.36 -4.73 -27.33
N MET A 185 -1.24 -5.34 -26.89
CA MET A 185 -0.02 -4.61 -26.49
C MET A 185 0.79 -3.99 -27.63
N ILE A 186 0.48 -4.32 -28.90
CA ILE A 186 1.20 -3.71 -30.02
C ILE A 186 0.87 -2.22 -30.08
N GLN A 187 1.85 -1.36 -29.76
CA GLN A 187 1.79 0.11 -29.78
C GLN A 187 1.01 0.78 -28.61
N LEU A 188 0.81 0.11 -27.46
CA LEU A 188 0.19 0.73 -26.28
C LEU A 188 1.17 0.78 -25.11
N ALA A 189 1.20 1.92 -24.43
CA ALA A 189 1.81 2.10 -23.11
C ALA A 189 0.68 2.16 -22.06
N PRO A 190 0.46 1.10 -21.28
CA PRO A 190 -0.58 1.10 -20.27
C PRO A 190 -0.18 1.95 -19.08
N ILE A 191 -1.16 2.59 -18.47
CA ILE A 191 -1.04 3.15 -17.13
C ILE A 191 -1.92 2.31 -16.23
N LEU A 192 -1.33 1.78 -15.19
CA LEU A 192 -1.97 0.95 -14.19
C LEU A 192 -2.12 1.70 -12.87
N THR A 193 -3.01 1.23 -12.05
CA THR A 193 -3.23 1.65 -10.66
C THR A 193 -3.56 0.43 -9.82
N VAL A 194 -3.59 0.59 -8.51
CA VAL A 194 -4.18 -0.42 -7.62
C VAL A 194 -5.59 0.02 -7.27
N ARG A 195 -6.55 -0.86 -7.46
CA ARG A 195 -7.96 -0.69 -7.08
C ARG A 195 -8.46 -1.98 -6.46
N ASP A 196 -9.18 -1.87 -5.35
CA ASP A 196 -9.70 -3.03 -4.60
C ASP A 196 -8.60 -4.08 -4.32
N GLY A 197 -7.38 -3.63 -4.04
CA GLY A 197 -6.25 -4.50 -3.73
C GLY A 197 -5.58 -5.17 -4.92
N GLU A 198 -5.94 -4.87 -6.18
CA GLU A 198 -5.39 -5.51 -7.38
C GLU A 198 -4.90 -4.51 -8.42
N ALA A 199 -3.92 -4.92 -9.24
CA ALA A 199 -3.50 -4.13 -10.39
C ALA A 199 -4.65 -3.99 -11.40
N THR A 200 -4.95 -2.75 -11.79
CA THR A 200 -6.09 -2.42 -12.65
C THR A 200 -5.66 -1.39 -13.71
N THR A 201 -6.28 -1.44 -14.88
CA THR A 201 -6.04 -0.46 -15.93
C THR A 201 -6.61 0.90 -15.53
N PHE A 202 -5.73 1.91 -15.44
CA PHE A 202 -6.14 3.30 -15.26
C PHE A 202 -6.39 3.99 -16.61
N ALA A 203 -5.43 3.87 -17.55
CA ALA A 203 -5.55 4.44 -18.89
C ALA A 203 -4.69 3.67 -19.91
N LYS A 204 -4.95 3.92 -21.19
CA LYS A 204 -4.18 3.37 -22.32
C LYS A 204 -3.72 4.54 -23.18
N VAL A 205 -2.43 4.62 -23.45
CA VAL A 205 -1.84 5.63 -24.33
C VAL A 205 -0.86 4.98 -25.32
N ARG A 206 -0.37 5.74 -26.32
CA ARG A 206 0.43 5.17 -27.40
C ARG A 206 1.95 5.30 -27.23
N SER A 207 2.42 5.87 -26.13
CA SER A 207 3.87 5.99 -25.86
C SER A 207 4.16 6.23 -24.40
N ARG A 208 5.38 5.88 -23.95
CA ARG A 208 5.89 6.15 -22.60
C ARG A 208 5.80 7.62 -22.23
N LYS A 209 6.17 8.53 -23.16
CA LYS A 209 6.03 9.99 -22.93
C LYS A 209 4.58 10.35 -22.60
N LYS A 210 3.61 9.88 -23.42
CA LYS A 210 2.18 10.14 -23.17
C LYS A 210 1.69 9.49 -21.87
N ALA A 211 2.30 8.39 -21.42
CA ALA A 211 1.97 7.79 -20.14
C ALA A 211 2.40 8.71 -18.97
N LEU A 212 3.64 9.21 -19.01
CA LEU A 212 4.13 10.17 -18.00
C LEU A 212 3.31 11.45 -18.00
N ASP A 213 2.99 12.03 -19.20
CA ASP A 213 2.16 13.22 -19.32
C ASP A 213 0.74 12.99 -18.75
N LYS A 214 0.14 11.82 -19.00
CA LYS A 214 -1.20 11.47 -18.48
C LYS A 214 -1.19 11.26 -16.98
N MET A 215 -0.16 10.59 -16.43
CA MET A 215 -0.01 10.43 -14.97
C MET A 215 0.16 11.79 -14.29
N ALA A 216 1.02 12.67 -14.83
CA ALA A 216 1.21 14.03 -14.32
C ALA A 216 -0.09 14.86 -14.36
N THR A 217 -0.84 14.78 -15.46
CA THR A 217 -2.13 15.49 -15.60
C THR A 217 -3.15 14.96 -14.59
N SER A 218 -3.19 13.64 -14.36
CA SER A 218 -4.11 13.04 -13.40
C SER A 218 -3.73 13.40 -11.97
N PHE A 219 -2.43 13.34 -11.64
CA PHE A 219 -1.89 13.81 -10.36
C PHE A 219 -2.28 15.27 -10.09
N LYS A 220 -2.05 16.16 -11.07
CA LYS A 220 -2.40 17.59 -10.94
C LYS A 220 -3.89 17.78 -10.68
N ALA A 221 -4.75 17.07 -11.41
CA ALA A 221 -6.19 17.15 -11.23
C ALA A 221 -6.63 16.69 -9.83
N ASP A 222 -6.03 15.60 -9.33
CA ASP A 222 -6.34 15.08 -8.00
C ASP A 222 -5.90 16.06 -6.90
N ILE A 223 -4.67 16.60 -6.98
CA ILE A 223 -4.19 17.53 -5.94
C ILE A 223 -4.94 18.86 -5.95
N ASP A 224 -5.38 19.33 -7.12
CA ASP A 224 -6.21 20.53 -7.22
C ASP A 224 -7.61 20.33 -6.61
N ALA A 225 -8.17 19.11 -6.71
CA ALA A 225 -9.49 18.81 -6.20
C ALA A 225 -9.49 18.37 -4.72
N TYR A 226 -8.45 17.66 -4.30
CA TYR A 226 -8.44 16.95 -3.00
C TYR A 226 -7.31 17.37 -2.06
N GLY A 227 -6.46 18.35 -2.46
CA GLY A 227 -5.27 18.75 -1.71
C GLY A 227 -4.12 17.76 -1.83
N LEU A 228 -2.93 18.12 -1.36
CA LEU A 228 -1.74 17.26 -1.37
C LEU A 228 -1.14 17.16 0.03
N ARG A 229 -0.97 15.93 0.54
CA ARG A 229 -0.21 15.63 1.74
C ARG A 229 1.22 15.17 1.42
N GLY A 230 1.36 14.19 0.53
CA GLY A 230 2.64 13.60 0.19
C GLY A 230 2.69 13.09 -1.25
N VAL A 231 3.91 13.02 -1.81
CA VAL A 231 4.16 12.49 -3.15
C VAL A 231 5.59 11.98 -3.26
N VAL A 232 5.74 10.83 -3.91
CA VAL A 232 7.02 10.27 -4.35
C VAL A 232 6.90 9.78 -5.79
N VAL A 233 8.02 9.83 -6.52
CA VAL A 233 8.16 9.18 -7.82
C VAL A 233 8.87 7.84 -7.63
N HIS A 234 8.39 6.82 -8.31
CA HIS A 234 8.92 5.47 -8.25
C HIS A 234 9.58 5.05 -9.55
N TYR A 235 10.56 4.14 -9.44
CA TYR A 235 11.15 3.46 -10.59
C TYR A 235 11.42 1.98 -10.30
N ILE A 236 11.46 1.23 -11.39
CA ILE A 236 11.96 -0.14 -11.48
C ILE A 236 12.86 -0.18 -12.72
N GLY A 237 14.10 -0.62 -12.58
CA GLY A 237 15.10 -0.57 -13.66
C GLY A 237 15.87 0.74 -13.70
N ASP A 238 15.97 1.35 -14.89
CA ASP A 238 16.69 2.62 -15.05
C ASP A 238 16.00 3.77 -14.30
N LYS A 239 16.73 4.40 -13.38
CA LYS A 239 16.24 5.51 -12.55
C LYS A 239 16.24 6.87 -13.24
N GLU A 240 17.05 7.07 -14.27
CA GLU A 240 17.23 8.37 -14.90
C GLU A 240 15.93 8.97 -15.46
N PRO A 241 15.04 8.20 -16.13
CA PRO A 241 13.74 8.70 -16.54
C PRO A 241 12.86 9.20 -15.39
N ALA A 242 12.88 8.50 -14.24
CA ALA A 242 12.13 8.88 -13.05
C ALA A 242 12.69 10.15 -12.41
N ILE A 243 14.01 10.25 -12.27
CA ILE A 243 14.71 11.43 -11.74
C ILE A 243 14.39 12.65 -12.60
N LYS A 244 14.52 12.51 -13.93
CA LYS A 244 14.20 13.59 -14.87
C LYS A 244 12.74 14.02 -14.77
N TRP A 245 11.82 13.06 -14.72
CA TRP A 245 10.39 13.36 -14.61
C TRP A 245 10.03 14.02 -13.29
N ALA A 246 10.58 13.53 -12.16
CA ALA A 246 10.40 14.14 -10.84
C ALA A 246 10.89 15.60 -10.83
N LYS A 247 12.09 15.84 -11.37
CA LYS A 247 12.72 17.17 -11.39
C LYS A 247 12.02 18.14 -12.31
N ASP A 248 11.75 17.72 -13.56
CA ASP A 248 11.32 18.63 -14.62
C ASP A 248 9.79 18.84 -14.63
N VAL A 249 9.01 17.89 -14.07
CA VAL A 249 7.55 17.89 -14.17
C VAL A 249 6.87 17.92 -12.81
N ILE A 250 7.17 16.96 -11.93
CA ILE A 250 6.39 16.79 -10.69
C ILE A 250 6.79 17.83 -9.64
N SER A 251 8.08 18.05 -9.42
CA SER A 251 8.57 19.05 -8.45
C SER A 251 8.06 20.46 -8.71
N PRO A 252 8.04 20.96 -9.98
CA PRO A 252 7.42 22.27 -10.30
C PRO A 252 5.93 22.32 -9.98
N MET A 253 5.18 21.21 -10.15
CA MET A 253 3.74 21.17 -9.86
C MET A 253 3.42 21.37 -8.39
N VAL A 254 4.32 20.93 -7.50
CA VAL A 254 4.12 20.96 -6.04
C VAL A 254 4.96 22.05 -5.35
N GLY A 255 5.80 22.78 -6.09
CA GLY A 255 6.62 23.87 -5.56
C GLY A 255 7.77 23.42 -4.62
N ARG A 256 8.12 22.12 -4.62
CA ARG A 256 9.21 21.56 -3.81
C ARG A 256 9.85 20.38 -4.51
N THR A 257 11.07 20.01 -4.09
CA THR A 257 11.72 18.77 -4.57
C THR A 257 10.89 17.55 -4.18
N VAL A 258 10.63 16.68 -5.15
CA VAL A 258 9.95 15.40 -4.96
C VAL A 258 11.00 14.29 -4.92
N GLY A 259 10.93 13.43 -3.91
CA GLY A 259 11.79 12.27 -3.75
C GLY A 259 11.56 11.22 -4.85
N VAL A 260 12.65 10.56 -5.25
CA VAL A 260 12.60 9.41 -6.16
C VAL A 260 13.05 8.19 -5.37
N VAL A 261 12.15 7.21 -5.25
CA VAL A 261 12.33 6.03 -4.40
C VAL A 261 12.21 4.78 -5.27
N PRO A 262 13.19 3.85 -5.23
CA PRO A 262 13.04 2.57 -5.88
C PRO A 262 11.85 1.80 -5.29
N VAL A 263 11.19 1.04 -6.11
CA VAL A 263 10.22 0.05 -5.64
C VAL A 263 10.98 -1.18 -5.11
N SER A 264 10.42 -1.92 -4.16
CA SER A 264 11.00 -3.16 -3.64
C SER A 264 11.29 -4.17 -4.77
N PRO A 265 12.43 -4.90 -4.73
CA PRO A 265 12.73 -6.00 -5.65
C PRO A 265 11.61 -7.02 -5.84
N VAL A 266 10.90 -7.37 -4.76
CA VAL A 266 9.73 -8.27 -4.82
C VAL A 266 8.64 -7.71 -5.72
N ILE A 267 8.32 -6.42 -5.63
CA ILE A 267 7.37 -5.79 -6.57
C ILE A 267 7.98 -5.67 -7.96
N GLY A 268 9.29 -5.33 -8.03
CA GLY A 268 10.01 -5.19 -9.30
C GLY A 268 9.94 -6.45 -10.17
N LEU A 269 10.13 -7.64 -9.60
CA LEU A 269 10.05 -8.89 -10.34
C LEU A 269 8.63 -9.26 -10.80
N HIS A 270 7.59 -8.67 -10.22
CA HIS A 270 6.20 -8.84 -10.69
C HIS A 270 5.78 -7.78 -11.71
N VAL A 271 6.33 -6.56 -11.66
CA VAL A 271 5.92 -5.44 -12.52
C VAL A 271 6.86 -5.29 -13.73
N GLY A 272 8.17 -5.58 -13.55
CA GLY A 272 9.21 -5.29 -14.53
C GLY A 272 9.54 -3.81 -14.61
N PRO A 273 10.40 -3.38 -15.56
CA PRO A 273 10.82 -1.99 -15.73
C PRO A 273 9.63 -1.05 -15.83
N ALA A 274 9.59 -0.01 -14.98
CA ALA A 274 8.47 0.92 -14.86
C ALA A 274 8.87 2.26 -14.26
N VAL A 275 8.06 3.29 -14.53
CA VAL A 275 8.03 4.55 -13.77
C VAL A 275 6.64 4.76 -13.21
N GLY A 276 6.55 5.25 -11.98
CA GLY A 276 5.30 5.49 -11.27
C GLY A 276 5.34 6.72 -10.37
N ILE A 277 4.19 7.05 -9.83
CA ILE A 277 4.00 8.09 -8.84
C ILE A 277 3.00 7.60 -7.80
N ALA A 278 3.37 7.69 -6.52
CA ALA A 278 2.48 7.43 -5.41
C ALA A 278 2.27 8.73 -4.61
N TYR A 279 1.03 9.04 -4.29
CA TYR A 279 0.68 10.26 -3.57
C TYR A 279 -0.50 10.06 -2.63
N GLU A 280 -0.52 10.89 -1.59
CA GLU A 280 -1.62 11.02 -0.66
C GLU A 280 -2.23 12.42 -0.76
N CYS A 281 -3.56 12.47 -0.83
CA CYS A 281 -4.35 13.70 -0.80
C CYS A 281 -4.89 13.97 0.61
N GLU A 282 -5.35 15.21 0.86
CA GLU A 282 -6.00 15.59 2.12
C GLU A 282 -7.40 14.95 2.24
N LYS A 283 -8.08 14.75 1.12
CA LYS A 283 -9.43 14.16 1.03
C LYS A 283 -9.40 12.86 0.24
N PRO A 284 -10.38 11.97 0.47
CA PRO A 284 -10.53 10.73 -0.31
C PRO A 284 -10.60 10.99 -1.82
N ILE A 285 -9.93 10.12 -2.58
CA ILE A 285 -9.90 10.16 -4.06
C ILE A 285 -10.96 9.19 -4.59
N PRO A 286 -11.97 9.64 -5.34
CA PRO A 286 -13.02 8.76 -5.86
C PRO A 286 -12.48 7.61 -6.71
N GLY A 287 -13.10 6.44 -6.59
CA GLY A 287 -12.83 5.26 -7.42
C GLY A 287 -11.52 4.54 -7.12
N LYS A 288 -10.88 4.77 -5.98
CA LYS A 288 -9.74 3.95 -5.52
C LYS A 288 -10.22 2.63 -4.93
N ILE A 289 -11.28 2.67 -4.14
CA ILE A 289 -11.89 1.50 -3.49
C ILE A 289 -13.33 1.49 -3.92
N THR A 290 -13.75 0.45 -4.63
CA THR A 290 -15.13 0.29 -5.12
C THR A 290 -15.94 -0.69 -4.29
N HIS A 291 -15.27 -1.64 -3.59
CA HIS A 291 -15.93 -2.62 -2.71
C HIS A 291 -14.99 -3.05 -1.58
N GLY A 292 -15.51 -3.21 -0.39
CA GLY A 292 -14.92 -3.91 0.75
C GLY A 292 -14.45 -3.03 1.91
N VAL A 293 -13.59 -2.03 1.69
CA VAL A 293 -13.10 -1.18 2.80
C VAL A 293 -14.16 -0.14 3.19
N ASP A 294 -14.86 0.46 2.23
CA ASP A 294 -15.95 1.40 2.53
C ASP A 294 -17.14 0.73 3.22
N GLU A 295 -17.53 -0.47 2.73
CA GLU A 295 -18.61 -1.24 3.41
C GLU A 295 -18.14 -1.79 4.76
N SER A 296 -16.88 -2.26 4.90
CA SER A 296 -16.41 -2.77 6.20
C SER A 296 -16.15 -1.64 7.20
N ILE A 297 -15.65 -0.48 6.77
CA ILE A 297 -15.49 0.72 7.62
C ILE A 297 -16.86 1.29 7.98
N ALA A 298 -17.77 1.42 7.02
CA ALA A 298 -19.13 1.88 7.28
C ALA A 298 -19.91 0.92 8.18
N LEU A 299 -19.77 -0.41 8.00
CA LEU A 299 -20.37 -1.44 8.85
C LEU A 299 -19.74 -1.47 10.24
N ARG A 300 -18.41 -1.33 10.37
CA ARG A 300 -17.73 -1.26 11.67
C ARG A 300 -18.03 0.04 12.40
N LEU A 301 -18.07 1.18 11.72
CA LEU A 301 -18.49 2.46 12.29
C LEU A 301 -19.98 2.43 12.68
N ALA A 302 -20.84 1.84 11.86
CA ALA A 302 -22.25 1.66 12.18
C ALA A 302 -22.46 0.68 13.35
N ALA A 303 -21.69 -0.40 13.43
CA ALA A 303 -21.72 -1.34 14.55
C ALA A 303 -21.20 -0.69 15.85
N ALA A 304 -20.05 0.01 15.79
CA ALA A 304 -19.49 0.72 16.94
C ALA A 304 -20.36 1.89 17.40
N LEU A 305 -21.05 2.60 16.48
CA LEU A 305 -22.04 3.61 16.83
C LEU A 305 -23.30 2.98 17.45
N SER A 306 -23.81 1.87 16.91
CA SER A 306 -24.93 1.13 17.49
C SER A 306 -24.61 0.68 18.92
N GLU A 307 -23.47 0.04 19.14
CA GLU A 307 -23.03 -0.43 20.46
C GLU A 307 -22.86 0.73 21.49
N ARG A 308 -22.31 1.86 21.05
CA ARG A 308 -22.19 3.06 21.87
C ARG A 308 -23.52 3.75 22.17
N ILE A 309 -24.44 3.73 21.22
CA ILE A 309 -25.79 4.30 21.40
C ILE A 309 -26.62 3.39 22.30
N GLU A 310 -26.58 2.09 22.10
CA GLU A 310 -27.29 1.08 22.91
C GLU A 310 -26.77 1.07 24.36
N SER A 311 -25.46 1.26 24.59
CA SER A 311 -24.87 1.32 25.93
C SER A 311 -25.16 2.62 26.69
N ARG A 312 -25.47 3.73 26.01
CA ARG A 312 -25.69 5.04 26.63
C ARG A 312 -27.15 5.48 26.69
N LEU A 313 -28.03 4.88 25.90
CA LEU A 313 -29.45 5.27 25.78
C LEU A 313 -30.34 4.04 25.59
N PRO A 314 -30.59 3.26 26.66
CA PRO A 314 -31.34 1.99 26.56
C PRO A 314 -32.83 2.15 26.19
N ASP A 315 -33.40 3.37 26.20
CA ASP A 315 -34.86 3.62 26.05
C ASP A 315 -35.25 4.40 24.78
N LEU A 316 -34.48 4.36 23.70
CA LEU A 316 -34.87 5.03 22.44
C LEU A 316 -35.71 4.12 21.52
N PRO A 317 -36.96 4.50 21.22
CA PRO A 317 -37.75 3.77 20.23
C PRO A 317 -37.28 4.04 18.81
N ASP A 318 -37.07 2.96 18.07
CA ASP A 318 -36.94 2.90 16.60
C ASP A 318 -35.68 3.46 15.94
N LEU A 319 -34.56 2.81 16.21
CA LEU A 319 -33.26 3.03 15.52
C LEU A 319 -33.28 2.72 14.00
N THR A 320 -34.33 2.07 13.49
CA THR A 320 -34.49 1.72 12.06
C THR A 320 -34.60 2.97 11.17
N LYS A 321 -35.20 4.03 11.66
CA LYS A 321 -35.32 5.31 10.94
C LYS A 321 -34.05 6.14 10.95
N LEU A 322 -33.20 5.99 11.96
CA LEU A 322 -31.90 6.64 12.01
C LEU A 322 -30.93 5.95 11.07
N LYS A 323 -30.98 4.60 11.00
CA LYS A 323 -30.19 3.80 10.05
C LYS A 323 -30.50 4.15 8.61
N SER A 324 -31.76 4.31 8.24
CA SER A 324 -32.15 4.68 6.86
C SER A 324 -31.76 6.11 6.49
N ARG A 325 -31.70 7.04 7.44
CA ARG A 325 -31.27 8.41 7.21
C ARG A 325 -29.74 8.51 7.03
N ILE A 326 -28.97 7.82 7.86
CA ILE A 326 -27.50 7.79 7.77
C ILE A 326 -27.06 7.12 6.46
N LEU A 327 -27.72 6.04 6.04
CA LEU A 327 -27.46 5.39 4.74
C LEU A 327 -27.82 6.29 3.56
N HIS A 328 -28.89 7.05 3.63
CA HIS A 328 -29.29 7.97 2.56
C HIS A 328 -28.39 9.21 2.43
N ASP A 329 -27.77 9.67 3.52
CA ASP A 329 -26.84 10.80 3.52
C ASP A 329 -25.41 10.37 3.11
N LEU A 330 -25.11 9.05 3.12
CA LEU A 330 -23.84 8.48 2.64
C LEU A 330 -23.87 8.14 1.14
N GLU A 331 -25.08 8.06 0.53
CA GLU A 331 -25.27 7.84 -0.92
C GLU A 331 -25.31 9.17 -1.73
N ARG A 332 -25.20 10.31 -1.09
CA ARG A 332 -25.08 11.63 -1.72
C ARG A 332 -23.66 12.19 -1.61
#